data_3df54a0048465e37b02fe83081b339d4
#
_entry.id   3df54a0048465e37b02fe83081b339d4
#
_cell.length_a   1.000
_cell.length_b   1.000
_cell.length_c   1.000
_cell.angle_alpha   90.00
_cell.angle_beta   90.00
_cell.angle_gamma   90.00
#
_symmetry.space_group_name_H-M   'P 1'
#
loop_
_entity.id
_entity.type
_entity.pdbx_description
1 polymer ?
#
loop_
_entity_poly.entity_id
_entity_poly.type
_entity_poly.pdbx_seq_one_letter_code
_entity_poly.pdbx_strand_id
1 'polypeptide(L)'
;MEIKITKTTQPGQKPDQSNLGFGKIFTDHMFEMDYTEGIGWHDAKIVPVHNLSLHPACMVFHYGQEMFEGLKAYRGKDGKVRLFRPDMNAKRTNNTNDRLCIPHIPVEDFVEAVKAVVKVDEDWIPTADGTSLYIRPFIIATDEFLGVAPSKTYKFMIILSPSGAYYASGLAPVGIWIEDEYVRAVKGGIGFAKTGGNYAASLAAQVKAHDDGYSQVLWLDGVERKYIEEVGAMNIFFKIDGKIVTPALNGSILPGVTRDSVIQLCKKMGYPVEERKISAEELIQAQKAGKLEECFGSGTAAVISPVGKLRYQDDVMIINNNEIGEVSQKLYDTITGIQWGKIEDDMGWTVEVK
;
A
#
# COMPACT_ATOMS: atom_id res chain seq x y z
N MET A 1 12.60 17.83 13.13
CA MET A 1 11.59 18.87 13.46
C MET A 1 11.19 18.80 14.91
N GLU A 2 10.67 19.92 15.52
CA GLU A 2 10.13 19.90 16.89
C GLU A 2 8.64 19.47 16.83
N ILE A 3 8.25 18.46 17.64
CA ILE A 3 6.88 17.94 17.67
C ILE A 3 6.30 18.19 19.04
N LYS A 4 5.24 19.00 19.12
CA LYS A 4 4.51 19.26 20.37
C LYS A 4 3.53 18.11 20.66
N ILE A 5 3.63 17.47 21.84
CA ILE A 5 2.78 16.33 22.19
C ILE A 5 1.76 16.74 23.26
N THR A 6 0.49 16.50 22.97
CA THR A 6 -0.63 16.64 23.89
C THR A 6 -1.36 15.31 23.98
N LYS A 7 -1.22 14.60 25.10
CA LYS A 7 -1.87 13.30 25.28
C LYS A 7 -3.33 13.45 25.70
N THR A 8 -4.16 12.47 25.30
CA THR A 8 -5.54 12.39 25.78
C THR A 8 -5.58 12.16 27.28
N THR A 9 -6.58 12.75 27.94
CA THR A 9 -6.91 12.48 29.34
C THR A 9 -7.92 11.35 29.49
N GLN A 10 -8.46 10.86 28.38
CA GLN A 10 -9.47 9.79 28.33
C GLN A 10 -9.03 8.72 27.30
N PRO A 11 -8.05 7.86 27.65
CA PRO A 11 -7.58 6.82 26.74
C PRO A 11 -8.69 5.82 26.43
N GLY A 12 -8.78 5.44 25.14
CA GLY A 12 -9.76 4.46 24.66
C GLY A 12 -9.47 3.04 25.15
N GLN A 13 -10.52 2.24 25.18
CA GLN A 13 -10.38 0.81 25.47
C GLN A 13 -9.70 0.11 24.28
N LYS A 14 -8.67 -0.70 24.54
CA LYS A 14 -8.01 -1.50 23.52
C LYS A 14 -8.97 -2.59 23.01
N PRO A 15 -9.01 -2.81 21.68
CA PRO A 15 -9.91 -3.79 21.08
C PRO A 15 -9.45 -5.23 21.36
N ASP A 16 -10.38 -6.16 21.23
CA ASP A 16 -10.05 -7.59 21.15
C ASP A 16 -9.22 -7.86 19.89
N GLN A 17 -8.01 -8.40 20.07
CA GLN A 17 -7.06 -8.66 19.00
C GLN A 17 -7.49 -9.82 18.07
N SER A 18 -8.48 -10.63 18.47
CA SER A 18 -9.03 -11.69 17.62
C SER A 18 -9.98 -11.16 16.54
N ASN A 19 -10.46 -9.91 16.64
CA ASN A 19 -11.46 -9.33 15.73
C ASN A 19 -11.17 -7.86 15.37
N LEU A 20 -9.94 -7.57 15.01
CA LEU A 20 -9.53 -6.20 14.66
C LEU A 20 -10.10 -5.72 13.32
N GLY A 21 -10.25 -6.61 12.33
CA GLY A 21 -10.55 -6.22 10.96
C GLY A 21 -9.47 -5.33 10.36
N PHE A 22 -9.84 -4.45 9.43
CA PHE A 22 -8.92 -3.50 8.81
C PHE A 22 -9.55 -2.12 8.71
N GLY A 23 -8.88 -1.09 9.27
CA GLY A 23 -9.23 0.31 9.09
C GLY A 23 -10.54 0.78 9.74
N LYS A 24 -11.08 0.04 10.72
CA LYS A 24 -12.34 0.37 11.43
C LYS A 24 -12.13 0.89 12.85
N ILE A 25 -11.00 0.59 13.45
CA ILE A 25 -10.62 0.95 14.81
C ILE A 25 -9.44 1.90 14.72
N PHE A 26 -9.49 3.00 15.47
CA PHE A 26 -8.42 4.00 15.49
C PHE A 26 -7.84 4.13 16.89
N THR A 27 -6.58 4.55 16.96
CA THR A 27 -5.88 4.78 18.22
C THR A 27 -6.28 6.12 18.85
N ASP A 28 -5.69 6.45 19.99
CA ASP A 28 -6.03 7.64 20.76
C ASP A 28 -5.52 8.95 20.16
N HIS A 29 -4.41 8.91 19.40
CA HIS A 29 -3.73 10.11 18.93
C HIS A 29 -3.51 10.12 17.43
N MET A 30 -3.36 11.31 16.88
CA MET A 30 -2.97 11.57 15.50
C MET A 30 -1.85 12.60 15.44
N PHE A 31 -1.05 12.54 14.38
CA PHE A 31 -0.09 13.58 14.05
C PHE A 31 -0.73 14.59 13.10
N GLU A 32 -0.42 15.86 13.26
CA GLU A 32 -0.79 16.96 12.37
C GLU A 32 0.39 17.91 12.16
N MET A 33 0.49 18.43 10.93
CA MET A 33 1.41 19.50 10.57
C MET A 33 0.80 20.32 9.43
N ASP A 34 0.87 21.62 9.52
CA ASP A 34 0.32 22.56 8.54
C ASP A 34 1.40 23.05 7.57
N TYR A 35 0.99 23.38 6.36
CA TYR A 35 1.82 24.08 5.39
C TYR A 35 1.17 25.39 4.97
N THR A 36 1.94 26.44 4.89
CA THR A 36 1.52 27.73 4.35
C THR A 36 2.57 28.23 3.35
N GLU A 37 2.13 28.66 2.17
CA GLU A 37 3.01 29.24 1.17
C GLU A 37 3.82 30.41 1.75
N GLY A 38 5.14 30.42 1.52
CA GLY A 38 6.06 31.40 2.07
C GLY A 38 6.55 31.14 3.49
N ILE A 39 5.92 30.20 4.23
CA ILE A 39 6.36 29.79 5.58
C ILE A 39 6.98 28.37 5.51
N GLY A 40 6.38 27.48 4.72
CA GLY A 40 6.74 26.05 4.68
C GLY A 40 5.89 25.21 5.62
N TRP A 41 6.36 24.00 5.97
CA TRP A 41 5.73 23.11 6.95
C TRP A 41 6.00 23.61 8.37
N HIS A 42 4.94 23.71 9.20
CA HIS A 42 5.00 24.27 10.55
C HIS A 42 3.96 23.63 11.48
N ASP A 43 4.04 23.94 12.77
CA ASP A 43 3.11 23.50 13.81
C ASP A 43 2.94 21.99 13.93
N ALA A 44 4.06 21.24 13.81
CA ALA A 44 4.06 19.80 13.99
C ALA A 44 3.63 19.41 15.40
N LYS A 45 2.58 18.57 15.50
CA LYS A 45 2.02 18.17 16.81
C LYS A 45 1.40 16.77 16.76
N ILE A 46 1.36 16.13 17.93
CA ILE A 46 0.57 14.94 18.20
C ILE A 46 -0.53 15.32 19.19
N VAL A 47 -1.76 15.07 18.82
CA VAL A 47 -2.96 15.44 19.58
C VAL A 47 -3.94 14.27 19.64
N PRO A 48 -4.93 14.29 20.56
CA PRO A 48 -6.02 13.31 20.53
C PRO A 48 -6.73 13.32 19.16
N VAL A 49 -7.14 12.14 18.67
CA VAL A 49 -7.91 12.03 17.42
C VAL A 49 -9.18 12.88 17.52
N HIS A 50 -9.40 13.71 16.53
CA HIS A 50 -10.55 14.60 16.46
C HIS A 50 -11.10 14.74 15.03
N ASN A 51 -12.33 15.24 14.92
CA ASN A 51 -12.90 15.58 13.62
C ASN A 51 -12.22 16.82 13.03
N LEU A 52 -12.02 16.83 11.72
CA LEU A 52 -11.53 18.01 11.01
C LEU A 52 -12.70 18.97 10.74
N SER A 53 -12.49 20.26 11.01
CA SER A 53 -13.42 21.32 10.61
C SER A 53 -12.83 22.01 9.39
N LEU A 54 -13.45 21.84 8.22
CA LEU A 54 -13.01 22.39 6.94
C LEU A 54 -14.16 23.17 6.30
N HIS A 55 -13.82 24.29 5.65
CA HIS A 55 -14.79 25.06 4.88
C HIS A 55 -15.27 24.28 3.66
N PRO A 56 -16.55 24.35 3.25
CA PRO A 56 -17.05 23.62 2.07
C PRO A 56 -16.33 23.93 0.76
N ALA A 57 -15.71 25.10 0.62
CA ALA A 57 -14.89 25.46 -0.54
C ALA A 57 -13.45 24.93 -0.48
N CYS A 58 -13.10 24.12 0.52
CA CYS A 58 -11.77 23.52 0.64
C CYS A 58 -11.45 22.70 -0.62
N MET A 59 -10.30 22.97 -1.26
CA MET A 59 -9.96 22.47 -2.59
C MET A 59 -9.95 20.94 -2.68
N VAL A 60 -9.61 20.24 -1.60
CA VAL A 60 -9.60 18.78 -1.59
C VAL A 60 -10.98 18.18 -1.94
N PHE A 61 -12.08 18.82 -1.55
CA PHE A 61 -13.42 18.33 -1.82
C PHE A 61 -13.83 18.42 -3.31
N HIS A 62 -13.21 19.31 -4.05
CA HIS A 62 -13.60 19.62 -5.43
C HIS A 62 -12.63 19.04 -6.46
N TYR A 63 -11.34 19.02 -6.16
CA TYR A 63 -10.30 18.67 -7.12
C TYR A 63 -9.46 17.47 -6.70
N GLY A 64 -9.72 16.90 -5.51
CA GLY A 64 -9.00 15.72 -5.05
C GLY A 64 -7.48 15.94 -4.99
N GLN A 65 -7.01 17.17 -4.72
CA GLN A 65 -5.59 17.43 -4.52
C GLN A 65 -5.20 16.93 -3.13
N GLU A 66 -4.92 15.65 -3.08
CA GLU A 66 -4.57 14.90 -1.87
C GLU A 66 -3.64 13.73 -2.23
N MET A 67 -2.91 13.25 -1.25
CA MET A 67 -2.13 12.02 -1.34
C MET A 67 -2.23 11.23 -0.05
N PHE A 68 -1.99 9.93 -0.13
CA PHE A 68 -1.90 9.10 1.07
C PHE A 68 -0.80 8.05 0.97
N GLU A 69 -0.38 7.56 2.13
CA GLU A 69 0.56 6.47 2.26
C GLU A 69 -0.01 5.36 3.13
N GLY A 70 0.66 4.22 3.12
CA GLY A 70 0.32 3.10 3.97
C GLY A 70 1.56 2.30 4.32
N LEU A 71 1.84 2.20 5.60
CA LEU A 71 2.88 1.36 6.17
C LEU A 71 2.39 0.75 7.48
N LYS A 72 3.20 -0.08 8.13
CA LYS A 72 2.81 -0.79 9.34
C LYS A 72 3.91 -0.74 10.39
N ALA A 73 3.51 -0.74 11.66
CA ALA A 73 4.39 -1.02 12.78
C ALA A 73 4.10 -2.42 13.33
N TYR A 74 5.16 -3.12 13.67
CA TYR A 74 5.14 -4.50 14.15
C TYR A 74 5.81 -4.61 15.51
N ARG A 75 5.18 -5.30 16.46
CA ARG A 75 5.81 -5.62 17.74
C ARG A 75 6.37 -7.04 17.68
N GLY A 76 7.70 -7.13 17.70
CA GLY A 76 8.38 -8.41 17.76
C GLY A 76 8.25 -9.10 19.13
N LYS A 77 8.54 -10.41 19.19
CA LYS A 77 8.60 -11.17 20.46
C LYS A 77 9.69 -10.67 21.42
N ASP A 78 10.69 -9.95 20.90
CA ASP A 78 11.72 -9.26 21.66
C ASP A 78 11.24 -7.92 22.27
N GLY A 79 9.96 -7.59 22.13
CA GLY A 79 9.35 -6.36 22.61
C GLY A 79 9.61 -5.13 21.75
N LYS A 80 10.49 -5.21 20.76
CA LYS A 80 10.83 -4.07 19.89
C LYS A 80 9.75 -3.78 18.89
N VAL A 81 9.52 -2.49 18.67
CA VAL A 81 8.60 -2.00 17.62
C VAL A 81 9.42 -1.63 16.39
N ARG A 82 9.02 -2.18 15.23
CA ARG A 82 9.69 -2.00 13.95
C ARG A 82 8.77 -1.42 12.90
N LEU A 83 9.31 -0.49 12.11
CA LEU A 83 8.75 -0.03 10.85
C LEU A 83 9.52 -0.73 9.71
N PHE A 84 8.85 -1.00 8.60
CA PHE A 84 9.46 -1.63 7.43
C PHE A 84 9.64 -0.60 6.31
N ARG A 85 10.90 -0.23 6.00
CA ARG A 85 11.32 0.69 4.93
C ARG A 85 10.55 2.03 4.91
N PRO A 86 10.38 2.73 6.04
CA PRO A 86 9.59 3.96 6.09
C PRO A 86 10.17 5.09 5.24
N ASP A 87 11.48 5.10 4.99
CA ASP A 87 12.16 6.03 4.08
C ASP A 87 11.66 5.90 2.64
N MET A 88 11.32 4.68 2.19
CA MET A 88 10.78 4.45 0.86
C MET A 88 9.35 5.00 0.72
N ASN A 89 8.54 4.92 1.78
CA ASN A 89 7.24 5.59 1.82
C ASN A 89 7.39 7.12 1.78
N ALA A 90 8.36 7.69 2.53
CA ALA A 90 8.64 9.11 2.50
C ALA A 90 9.10 9.60 1.11
N LYS A 91 10.00 8.88 0.46
CA LYS A 91 10.42 9.17 -0.92
C LYS A 91 9.25 9.10 -1.91
N ARG A 92 8.38 8.09 -1.78
CA ARG A 92 7.20 7.95 -2.64
C ARG A 92 6.15 9.03 -2.37
N THR A 93 6.02 9.50 -1.12
CA THR A 93 5.23 10.70 -0.79
C THR A 93 5.69 11.88 -1.65
N ASN A 94 6.99 12.17 -1.69
CA ASN A 94 7.51 13.28 -2.47
C ASN A 94 7.36 13.07 -3.98
N ASN A 95 7.52 11.85 -4.50
CA ASN A 95 7.21 11.54 -5.91
C ASN A 95 5.73 11.78 -6.26
N THR A 96 4.81 11.48 -5.33
CA THR A 96 3.39 11.80 -5.48
C THR A 96 3.15 13.30 -5.41
N ASN A 97 3.81 13.98 -4.46
CA ASN A 97 3.72 15.42 -4.28
C ASN A 97 4.19 16.20 -5.52
N ASP A 98 5.27 15.77 -6.16
CA ASP A 98 5.73 16.35 -7.44
C ASP A 98 4.61 16.33 -8.49
N ARG A 99 3.93 15.21 -8.64
CA ARG A 99 2.87 15.04 -9.64
C ARG A 99 1.63 15.90 -9.35
N LEU A 100 1.33 16.14 -8.07
CA LEU A 100 0.13 16.83 -7.60
C LEU A 100 0.40 18.28 -7.19
N CYS A 101 1.62 18.80 -7.41
CA CYS A 101 2.04 20.14 -6.98
C CYS A 101 1.83 20.37 -5.48
N ILE A 102 2.07 19.34 -4.66
CA ILE A 102 2.07 19.42 -3.20
C ILE A 102 3.52 19.65 -2.73
N PRO A 103 3.78 20.49 -1.72
CA PRO A 103 5.13 20.71 -1.20
C PRO A 103 5.77 19.43 -0.64
N HIS A 104 7.08 19.27 -0.86
CA HIS A 104 7.83 18.15 -0.29
C HIS A 104 7.88 18.20 1.23
N ILE A 105 7.89 17.01 1.83
CA ILE A 105 8.26 16.82 3.23
C ILE A 105 9.65 16.18 3.25
N PRO A 106 10.64 16.72 3.99
CA PRO A 106 11.93 16.06 4.16
C PRO A 106 11.75 14.60 4.62
N VAL A 107 12.51 13.67 4.04
CA VAL A 107 12.39 12.23 4.32
C VAL A 107 12.54 11.95 5.82
N GLU A 108 13.49 12.62 6.45
CA GLU A 108 13.78 12.49 7.88
C GLU A 108 12.61 12.97 8.74
N ASP A 109 11.96 14.08 8.37
CA ASP A 109 10.81 14.63 9.07
C ASP A 109 9.59 13.73 8.95
N PHE A 110 9.35 13.16 7.76
CA PHE A 110 8.29 12.17 7.58
C PHE A 110 8.49 10.93 8.46
N VAL A 111 9.71 10.37 8.47
CA VAL A 111 10.04 9.18 9.28
C VAL A 111 9.96 9.50 10.77
N GLU A 112 10.41 10.69 11.20
CA GLU A 112 10.32 11.13 12.59
C GLU A 112 8.86 11.29 13.03
N ALA A 113 7.99 11.91 12.21
CA ALA A 113 6.56 12.03 12.49
C ALA A 113 5.89 10.67 12.68
N VAL A 114 6.19 9.70 11.79
CA VAL A 114 5.70 8.33 11.90
C VAL A 114 6.16 7.68 13.19
N LYS A 115 7.47 7.75 13.51
CA LYS A 115 8.01 7.17 14.75
C LYS A 115 7.40 7.79 15.99
N ALA A 116 7.27 9.12 16.02
CA ALA A 116 6.75 9.84 17.18
C ALA A 116 5.29 9.46 17.48
N VAL A 117 4.40 9.46 16.49
CA VAL A 117 2.99 9.11 16.73
C VAL A 117 2.82 7.62 17.09
N VAL A 118 3.58 6.73 16.46
CA VAL A 118 3.60 5.30 16.83
C VAL A 118 4.12 5.10 18.24
N LYS A 119 5.13 5.87 18.68
CA LYS A 119 5.65 5.81 20.05
C LYS A 119 4.65 6.28 21.08
N VAL A 120 3.87 7.33 20.77
CA VAL A 120 2.83 7.84 21.70
C VAL A 120 1.72 6.81 21.93
N ASP A 121 1.33 6.09 20.87
CA ASP A 121 0.29 5.05 20.89
C ASP A 121 0.87 3.62 20.85
N GLU A 122 2.08 3.42 21.38
CA GLU A 122 2.77 2.14 21.32
C GLU A 122 1.98 0.98 21.94
N ASP A 123 1.17 1.26 22.94
CA ASP A 123 0.31 0.27 23.62
C ASP A 123 -0.91 -0.18 22.77
N TRP A 124 -1.19 0.50 21.66
CA TRP A 124 -2.18 0.09 20.68
C TRP A 124 -1.66 -0.92 19.65
N ILE A 125 -0.34 -1.17 19.59
CA ILE A 125 0.24 -2.12 18.67
C ILE A 125 -0.14 -3.54 19.11
N PRO A 126 -0.92 -4.29 18.31
CA PRO A 126 -1.32 -5.63 18.70
C PRO A 126 -0.13 -6.59 18.70
N THR A 127 -0.24 -7.66 19.48
CA THR A 127 0.81 -8.66 19.70
C THR A 127 0.45 -10.05 19.17
N ALA A 128 -0.80 -10.27 18.79
CA ALA A 128 -1.24 -11.54 18.22
C ALA A 128 -0.57 -11.79 16.85
N ASP A 129 -0.30 -13.04 16.54
CA ASP A 129 0.36 -13.39 15.26
C ASP A 129 -0.47 -12.89 14.05
N GLY A 130 0.23 -12.35 13.06
CA GLY A 130 -0.38 -11.79 11.85
C GLY A 130 -0.99 -10.39 12.02
N THR A 131 -1.04 -9.85 13.24
CA THR A 131 -1.58 -8.50 13.50
C THR A 131 -0.50 -7.43 13.37
N SER A 132 -0.90 -6.17 13.21
CA SER A 132 0.02 -5.02 13.09
C SER A 132 -0.72 -3.73 13.40
N LEU A 133 0.01 -2.65 13.61
CA LEU A 133 -0.55 -1.30 13.62
C LEU A 133 -0.42 -0.70 12.23
N TYR A 134 -1.53 -0.49 11.54
CA TYR A 134 -1.56 0.19 10.25
C TYR A 134 -1.41 1.69 10.44
N ILE A 135 -0.56 2.31 9.64
CA ILE A 135 -0.21 3.72 9.69
C ILE A 135 -0.67 4.35 8.39
N ARG A 136 -1.48 5.41 8.47
CA ARG A 136 -2.02 6.14 7.33
C ARG A 136 -1.57 7.60 7.34
N PRO A 137 -0.39 7.92 6.79
CA PRO A 137 -0.02 9.29 6.45
C PRO A 137 -0.83 9.78 5.25
N PHE A 138 -1.27 11.04 5.29
CA PHE A 138 -1.97 11.65 4.15
C PHE A 138 -1.85 13.18 4.19
N ILE A 139 -1.94 13.81 3.02
CA ILE A 139 -1.90 15.26 2.84
C ILE A 139 -3.15 15.68 2.08
N ILE A 140 -3.80 16.74 2.53
CA ILE A 140 -4.93 17.36 1.85
C ILE A 140 -4.67 18.84 1.57
N ALA A 141 -5.13 19.31 0.43
CA ALA A 141 -5.16 20.74 0.08
C ALA A 141 -6.29 21.43 0.85
N THR A 142 -5.97 22.54 1.53
CA THR A 142 -6.89 23.19 2.48
C THR A 142 -7.33 24.60 2.09
N ASP A 143 -6.86 25.18 0.97
CA ASP A 143 -7.35 26.49 0.51
C ASP A 143 -8.86 26.49 0.29
N GLU A 144 -9.52 27.56 0.71
CA GLU A 144 -10.92 27.85 0.49
C GLU A 144 -11.13 28.54 -0.88
N PHE A 145 -10.91 27.79 -1.97
CA PHE A 145 -10.88 28.33 -3.32
C PHE A 145 -11.45 27.36 -4.34
N LEU A 146 -12.37 27.84 -5.19
CA LEU A 146 -13.04 27.05 -6.24
C LEU A 146 -12.35 27.16 -7.62
N GLY A 147 -11.22 27.84 -7.72
CA GLY A 147 -10.41 27.87 -8.93
C GLY A 147 -9.47 26.65 -9.01
N VAL A 148 -9.20 26.16 -10.21
CA VAL A 148 -8.26 25.05 -10.41
C VAL A 148 -6.84 25.59 -10.44
N ALA A 149 -6.14 25.43 -9.32
CA ALA A 149 -4.74 25.81 -9.13
C ALA A 149 -4.12 24.93 -8.03
N PRO A 150 -2.79 24.86 -7.91
CA PRO A 150 -2.18 24.29 -6.70
C PRO A 150 -2.61 25.07 -5.46
N SER A 151 -2.95 24.37 -4.41
CA SER A 151 -3.28 24.97 -3.12
C SER A 151 -2.07 25.70 -2.51
N LYS A 152 -2.32 26.73 -1.73
CA LYS A 152 -1.29 27.47 -0.98
C LYS A 152 -1.18 27.00 0.46
N THR A 153 -2.16 26.24 0.93
CA THR A 153 -2.16 25.66 2.26
C THR A 153 -2.47 24.17 2.20
N TYR A 154 -1.79 23.39 3.03
CA TYR A 154 -1.99 21.94 3.14
C TYR A 154 -1.96 21.51 4.60
N LYS A 155 -2.56 20.36 4.87
CA LYS A 155 -2.45 19.68 6.16
C LYS A 155 -1.91 18.27 5.95
N PHE A 156 -0.79 17.96 6.59
CA PHE A 156 -0.23 16.61 6.67
C PHE A 156 -0.68 15.96 7.98
N MET A 157 -1.22 14.76 7.89
CA MET A 157 -1.77 14.03 9.03
C MET A 157 -1.33 12.58 9.01
N ILE A 158 -1.25 11.96 10.19
CA ILE A 158 -1.04 10.52 10.34
C ILE A 158 -2.04 9.99 11.34
N ILE A 159 -2.86 9.02 10.93
CA ILE A 159 -3.75 8.26 11.80
C ILE A 159 -3.31 6.81 11.87
N LEU A 160 -3.62 6.14 12.98
CA LEU A 160 -3.20 4.78 13.29
C LEU A 160 -4.41 3.88 13.51
N SER A 161 -4.31 2.64 13.04
CA SER A 161 -5.38 1.64 13.16
C SER A 161 -4.80 0.25 13.47
N PRO A 162 -5.08 -0.34 14.64
CA PRO A 162 -4.74 -1.73 14.87
C PRO A 162 -5.48 -2.62 13.86
N SER A 163 -4.75 -3.51 13.22
CA SER A 163 -5.24 -4.31 12.11
C SER A 163 -4.98 -5.79 12.34
N GLY A 164 -5.97 -6.61 12.05
CA GLY A 164 -5.88 -8.07 12.05
C GLY A 164 -5.06 -8.62 10.89
N ALA A 165 -4.95 -9.93 10.83
CA ALA A 165 -4.40 -10.61 9.67
C ALA A 165 -5.26 -10.27 8.42
N TYR A 166 -4.61 -9.99 7.30
CA TYR A 166 -5.31 -9.63 6.06
C TYR A 166 -6.23 -10.77 5.60
N TYR A 167 -5.78 -12.01 5.77
CA TYR A 167 -6.59 -13.20 5.54
C TYR A 167 -6.96 -13.82 6.87
N ALA A 168 -8.24 -13.82 7.24
CA ALA A 168 -8.72 -14.37 8.49
C ALA A 168 -8.48 -15.90 8.62
N SER A 169 -8.45 -16.60 7.48
CA SER A 169 -8.17 -18.05 7.38
C SER A 169 -6.68 -18.37 7.12
N GLY A 170 -5.79 -17.39 7.20
CA GLY A 170 -4.40 -17.52 6.75
C GLY A 170 -4.22 -17.23 5.25
N LEU A 171 -3.00 -17.40 4.75
CA LEU A 171 -2.69 -17.20 3.34
C LEU A 171 -3.46 -18.22 2.48
N ALA A 172 -4.23 -17.73 1.50
CA ALA A 172 -5.02 -18.56 0.61
C ALA A 172 -5.04 -17.97 -0.80
N PRO A 173 -5.08 -18.80 -1.87
CA PRO A 173 -5.19 -18.31 -3.22
C PRO A 173 -6.53 -17.65 -3.50
N VAL A 174 -6.54 -16.58 -4.28
CA VAL A 174 -7.74 -15.84 -4.69
C VAL A 174 -8.00 -15.96 -6.18
N GLY A 175 -9.27 -15.76 -6.58
CA GLY A 175 -9.68 -15.63 -7.98
C GLY A 175 -9.65 -14.18 -8.42
N ILE A 176 -9.12 -13.92 -9.62
CA ILE A 176 -8.93 -12.58 -10.18
C ILE A 176 -9.57 -12.51 -11.57
N TRP A 177 -10.28 -11.41 -11.83
CA TRP A 177 -10.82 -11.05 -13.14
C TRP A 177 -9.85 -10.14 -13.88
N ILE A 178 -9.46 -10.45 -15.12
CA ILE A 178 -8.71 -9.53 -15.98
C ILE A 178 -9.71 -8.60 -16.66
N GLU A 179 -9.58 -7.31 -16.36
CA GLU A 179 -10.50 -6.26 -16.79
C GLU A 179 -10.09 -5.71 -18.16
N ASP A 180 -11.01 -5.72 -19.12
CA ASP A 180 -10.80 -5.26 -20.48
C ASP A 180 -11.69 -4.08 -20.91
N GLU A 181 -12.63 -3.65 -20.04
CA GLU A 181 -13.50 -2.51 -20.28
C GLU A 181 -12.98 -1.24 -19.60
N TYR A 182 -12.76 -1.29 -18.28
CA TYR A 182 -12.26 -0.17 -17.50
C TYR A 182 -10.75 -0.17 -17.41
N VAL A 183 -10.17 1.01 -17.22
CA VAL A 183 -8.72 1.19 -16.98
C VAL A 183 -8.49 1.88 -15.65
N ARG A 184 -7.47 1.45 -14.93
CA ARG A 184 -7.07 2.06 -13.66
C ARG A 184 -6.33 3.38 -13.89
N ALA A 185 -5.44 3.39 -14.86
CA ALA A 185 -4.53 4.51 -15.13
C ALA A 185 -3.99 4.45 -16.55
N VAL A 186 -3.38 5.56 -16.98
CA VAL A 186 -2.68 5.67 -18.26
C VAL A 186 -1.31 6.29 -18.04
N LYS A 187 -0.36 6.00 -18.92
CA LYS A 187 0.94 6.68 -18.95
C LYS A 187 0.75 8.19 -19.13
N GLY A 188 1.42 8.99 -18.29
CA GLY A 188 1.24 10.46 -18.24
C GLY A 188 0.09 10.91 -17.35
N GLY A 189 -0.76 9.99 -16.87
CA GLY A 189 -1.76 10.24 -15.83
C GLY A 189 -1.17 10.27 -14.42
N ILE A 190 -1.95 9.84 -13.45
CA ILE A 190 -1.58 9.83 -12.02
C ILE A 190 -1.33 8.41 -11.46
N GLY A 191 -1.28 7.38 -12.29
CA GLY A 191 -1.22 5.98 -11.86
C GLY A 191 -0.02 5.62 -10.99
N PHE A 192 1.13 6.29 -11.17
CA PHE A 192 2.31 6.10 -10.34
C PHE A 192 2.28 6.89 -9.02
N ALA A 193 1.35 7.84 -8.90
CA ALA A 193 1.13 8.64 -7.71
C ALA A 193 0.14 7.94 -6.77
N LYS A 194 0.35 8.06 -5.46
CA LYS A 194 -0.53 7.45 -4.46
C LYS A 194 -1.60 8.45 -4.01
N THR A 195 -2.64 8.60 -4.82
CA THR A 195 -3.74 9.57 -4.65
C THR A 195 -5.10 8.92 -4.83
N GLY A 196 -6.13 9.41 -4.16
CA GLY A 196 -7.47 8.81 -4.09
C GLY A 196 -8.18 8.67 -5.43
N GLY A 197 -7.89 9.54 -6.40
CA GLY A 197 -8.46 9.45 -7.74
C GLY A 197 -8.23 8.09 -8.42
N ASN A 198 -7.04 7.50 -8.25
CA ASN A 198 -6.74 6.16 -8.79
C ASN A 198 -7.61 5.07 -8.12
N TYR A 199 -7.96 5.24 -6.86
CA TYR A 199 -8.76 4.27 -6.09
C TYR A 199 -10.25 4.45 -6.39
N ALA A 200 -10.73 5.67 -6.50
CA ALA A 200 -12.11 5.94 -6.91
C ALA A 200 -12.40 5.37 -8.31
N ALA A 201 -11.47 5.52 -9.25
CA ALA A 201 -11.60 4.97 -10.60
C ALA A 201 -11.70 3.43 -10.65
N SER A 202 -11.21 2.73 -9.62
CA SER A 202 -11.22 1.26 -9.57
C SER A 202 -12.53 0.65 -9.08
N LEU A 203 -13.41 1.44 -8.46
CA LEU A 203 -14.56 0.90 -7.71
C LEU A 203 -15.58 0.17 -8.60
N ALA A 204 -15.94 0.71 -9.77
CA ALA A 204 -16.92 0.09 -10.63
C ALA A 204 -16.53 -1.31 -11.11
N ALA A 205 -15.29 -1.46 -11.56
CA ALA A 205 -14.76 -2.77 -11.98
C ALA A 205 -14.63 -3.75 -10.81
N GLN A 206 -14.24 -3.27 -9.62
CA GLN A 206 -14.15 -4.11 -8.43
C GLN A 206 -15.51 -4.65 -7.99
N VAL A 207 -16.56 -3.82 -8.02
CA VAL A 207 -17.94 -4.26 -7.71
C VAL A 207 -18.39 -5.32 -8.70
N LYS A 208 -18.22 -5.08 -10.01
CA LYS A 208 -18.55 -6.05 -11.06
C LYS A 208 -17.83 -7.38 -10.86
N ALA A 209 -16.52 -7.35 -10.63
CA ALA A 209 -15.74 -8.57 -10.40
C ALA A 209 -16.20 -9.33 -9.13
N HIS A 210 -16.52 -8.61 -8.05
CA HIS A 210 -17.04 -9.22 -6.83
C HIS A 210 -18.39 -9.89 -7.04
N ASP A 211 -19.31 -9.25 -7.77
CA ASP A 211 -20.63 -9.82 -8.10
C ASP A 211 -20.50 -11.10 -8.94
N ASP A 212 -19.44 -11.19 -9.76
CA ASP A 212 -19.08 -12.39 -10.54
C ASP A 212 -18.23 -13.42 -9.75
N GLY A 213 -18.04 -13.21 -8.44
CA GLY A 213 -17.35 -14.16 -7.54
C GLY A 213 -15.82 -14.08 -7.59
N TYR A 214 -15.25 -12.96 -8.06
CA TYR A 214 -13.80 -12.71 -8.06
C TYR A 214 -13.41 -11.74 -6.93
N SER A 215 -12.24 -11.95 -6.35
CA SER A 215 -11.78 -11.14 -5.22
C SER A 215 -11.23 -9.78 -5.62
N GLN A 216 -10.64 -9.70 -6.82
CA GLN A 216 -9.94 -8.51 -7.32
C GLN A 216 -9.97 -8.47 -8.86
N VAL A 217 -9.57 -7.31 -9.39
CA VAL A 217 -9.41 -7.05 -10.81
C VAL A 217 -7.92 -7.00 -11.17
N LEU A 218 -7.51 -7.64 -12.25
CA LEU A 218 -6.20 -7.45 -12.88
C LEU A 218 -6.34 -6.42 -14.00
N TRP A 219 -5.62 -5.33 -13.89
CA TRP A 219 -5.71 -4.19 -14.78
C TRP A 219 -4.82 -4.35 -16.00
N LEU A 220 -5.34 -4.00 -17.17
CA LEU A 220 -4.60 -3.84 -18.40
C LEU A 220 -4.23 -2.38 -18.64
N ASP A 221 -3.21 -2.15 -19.45
CA ASP A 221 -2.77 -0.80 -19.84
C ASP A 221 -3.89 -0.01 -20.53
N GLY A 222 -3.92 1.29 -20.29
CA GLY A 222 -5.00 2.15 -20.73
C GLY A 222 -4.98 2.54 -22.22
N VAL A 223 -4.00 2.08 -23.00
CA VAL A 223 -3.84 2.41 -24.43
C VAL A 223 -4.20 1.24 -25.33
N GLU A 224 -3.47 0.13 -25.16
CA GLU A 224 -3.62 -1.06 -25.99
C GLU A 224 -4.61 -2.06 -25.37
N ARG A 225 -4.90 -1.95 -24.06
CA ARG A 225 -5.70 -2.90 -23.25
C ARG A 225 -5.22 -4.34 -23.40
N LYS A 226 -3.93 -4.49 -23.44
CA LYS A 226 -3.23 -5.73 -23.74
C LYS A 226 -2.25 -6.14 -22.67
N TYR A 227 -1.52 -5.16 -22.12
CA TYR A 227 -0.42 -5.40 -21.20
C TYR A 227 -0.89 -5.26 -19.75
N ILE A 228 -0.49 -6.21 -18.94
CA ILE A 228 -0.82 -6.27 -17.52
C ILE A 228 -0.07 -5.19 -16.77
N GLU A 229 -0.73 -4.55 -15.82
CA GLU A 229 -0.15 -3.50 -14.98
C GLU A 229 -0.20 -3.85 -13.49
N GLU A 230 -1.37 -3.95 -12.88
CA GLU A 230 -1.55 -4.15 -11.44
C GLU A 230 -2.76 -5.06 -11.15
N VAL A 231 -2.84 -5.62 -9.94
CA VAL A 231 -3.99 -6.39 -9.45
C VAL A 231 -4.65 -5.68 -8.26
N GLY A 232 -5.89 -5.23 -8.42
CA GLY A 232 -6.57 -4.42 -7.43
C GLY A 232 -5.75 -3.16 -7.09
N ALA A 233 -5.26 -3.06 -5.86
CA ALA A 233 -4.38 -2.01 -5.36
C ALA A 233 -2.96 -2.54 -5.05
N MET A 234 -2.53 -3.63 -5.72
CA MET A 234 -1.25 -4.31 -5.52
C MET A 234 -0.49 -4.43 -6.85
N ASN A 235 0.84 -4.52 -6.76
CA ASN A 235 1.66 -4.97 -7.90
C ASN A 235 1.49 -6.48 -8.10
N ILE A 236 1.75 -6.98 -9.31
CA ILE A 236 1.55 -8.37 -9.70
C ILE A 236 2.86 -9.01 -10.15
N PHE A 237 3.02 -10.29 -9.84
CA PHE A 237 4.14 -11.13 -10.21
C PHE A 237 3.67 -12.46 -10.76
N PHE A 238 4.44 -13.01 -11.67
CA PHE A 238 4.21 -14.32 -12.26
C PHE A 238 5.51 -15.14 -12.21
N LYS A 239 5.40 -16.42 -11.91
CA LYS A 239 6.50 -17.36 -12.15
C LYS A 239 6.24 -18.09 -13.46
N ILE A 240 7.06 -17.82 -14.47
CA ILE A 240 6.91 -18.37 -15.81
C ILE A 240 8.22 -19.02 -16.21
N ASP A 241 8.20 -20.33 -16.51
CA ASP A 241 9.38 -21.10 -16.97
C ASP A 241 10.59 -20.89 -16.02
N GLY A 242 10.34 -20.98 -14.70
CA GLY A 242 11.34 -20.80 -13.65
C GLY A 242 11.76 -19.35 -13.34
N LYS A 243 11.27 -18.36 -14.08
CA LYS A 243 11.62 -16.94 -13.92
C LYS A 243 10.50 -16.18 -13.22
N ILE A 244 10.85 -15.18 -12.42
CA ILE A 244 9.91 -14.23 -11.85
C ILE A 244 9.75 -13.06 -12.80
N VAL A 245 8.54 -12.84 -13.26
CA VAL A 245 8.20 -11.77 -14.22
C VAL A 245 7.23 -10.80 -13.55
N THR A 246 7.48 -9.51 -13.68
CA THR A 246 6.59 -8.44 -13.20
C THR A 246 6.52 -7.31 -14.22
N PRO A 247 5.38 -6.63 -14.36
CA PRO A 247 5.28 -5.45 -15.22
C PRO A 247 6.34 -4.40 -14.88
N ALA A 248 7.07 -3.92 -15.90
CA ALA A 248 8.02 -2.83 -15.74
C ALA A 248 7.30 -1.53 -15.39
N LEU A 249 7.90 -0.71 -14.54
CA LEU A 249 7.37 0.62 -14.19
C LEU A 249 7.41 1.52 -15.43
N ASN A 250 6.24 1.90 -15.92
CA ASN A 250 6.06 2.63 -17.18
C ASN A 250 5.47 4.03 -17.00
N GLY A 251 5.20 4.45 -15.75
CA GLY A 251 4.57 5.72 -15.40
C GLY A 251 3.06 5.62 -15.14
N SER A 252 2.43 4.46 -15.31
CA SER A 252 1.04 4.19 -14.88
C SER A 252 0.97 3.26 -13.66
N ILE A 253 2.05 2.55 -13.35
CA ILE A 253 2.12 1.56 -12.27
C ILE A 253 2.73 2.21 -11.02
N LEU A 254 2.12 1.96 -9.85
CA LEU A 254 2.63 2.43 -8.57
C LEU A 254 3.95 1.70 -8.23
N PRO A 255 5.05 2.42 -7.91
CA PRO A 255 6.29 1.79 -7.47
C PRO A 255 6.13 1.29 -6.03
N GLY A 256 5.70 0.04 -5.88
CA GLY A 256 5.42 -0.58 -4.59
C GLY A 256 6.68 -0.82 -3.78
N VAL A 257 6.67 -0.46 -2.48
CA VAL A 257 7.77 -0.76 -1.56
C VAL A 257 7.89 -2.28 -1.39
N THR A 258 6.77 -2.99 -1.25
CA THR A 258 6.76 -4.45 -1.21
C THR A 258 7.21 -5.06 -2.54
N ARG A 259 6.81 -4.46 -3.69
CA ARG A 259 7.29 -4.89 -5.02
C ARG A 259 8.81 -4.87 -5.10
N ASP A 260 9.43 -3.78 -4.70
CA ASP A 260 10.89 -3.64 -4.71
C ASP A 260 11.55 -4.65 -3.77
N SER A 261 10.97 -4.88 -2.59
CA SER A 261 11.45 -5.88 -1.63
C SER A 261 11.35 -7.31 -2.21
N VAL A 262 10.26 -7.65 -2.89
CA VAL A 262 10.09 -8.95 -3.58
C VAL A 262 11.15 -9.15 -4.66
N ILE A 263 11.41 -8.13 -5.49
CA ILE A 263 12.44 -8.20 -6.54
C ILE A 263 13.82 -8.46 -5.93
N GLN A 264 14.18 -7.73 -4.88
CA GLN A 264 15.48 -7.91 -4.20
C GLN A 264 15.59 -9.30 -3.56
N LEU A 265 14.56 -9.78 -2.89
CA LEU A 265 14.56 -11.13 -2.30
C LEU A 265 14.61 -12.23 -3.35
N CYS A 266 13.85 -12.13 -4.44
CA CYS A 266 13.92 -13.10 -5.53
C CYS A 266 15.34 -13.21 -6.11
N LYS A 267 15.99 -12.07 -6.37
CA LYS A 267 17.39 -12.03 -6.82
C LYS A 267 18.34 -12.67 -5.81
N LYS A 268 18.17 -12.37 -4.52
CA LYS A 268 18.96 -12.95 -3.44
C LYS A 268 18.76 -14.46 -3.30
N MET A 269 17.54 -14.95 -3.54
CA MET A 269 17.21 -16.37 -3.55
C MET A 269 17.64 -17.10 -4.82
N GLY A 270 18.27 -16.41 -5.80
CA GLY A 270 18.76 -16.98 -7.04
C GLY A 270 17.73 -17.12 -8.15
N TYR A 271 16.55 -16.54 -8.02
CA TYR A 271 15.56 -16.53 -9.11
C TYR A 271 15.93 -15.47 -10.15
N PRO A 272 15.93 -15.80 -11.45
CA PRO A 272 15.97 -14.78 -12.50
C PRO A 272 14.74 -13.89 -12.43
N VAL A 273 14.93 -12.56 -12.43
CA VAL A 273 13.83 -11.59 -12.35
C VAL A 273 13.81 -10.74 -13.61
N GLU A 274 12.66 -10.68 -14.27
CA GLU A 274 12.43 -9.88 -15.47
C GLU A 274 11.37 -8.80 -15.17
N GLU A 275 11.75 -7.54 -15.29
CA GLU A 275 10.86 -6.40 -15.27
C GLU A 275 10.56 -5.99 -16.71
N ARG A 276 9.40 -6.36 -17.26
CA ARG A 276 9.06 -6.17 -18.67
C ARG A 276 7.56 -6.05 -18.90
N LYS A 277 7.15 -5.67 -20.10
CA LYS A 277 5.76 -5.85 -20.55
C LYS A 277 5.40 -7.33 -20.59
N ILE A 278 4.17 -7.65 -20.20
CA ILE A 278 3.58 -8.98 -20.31
C ILE A 278 2.12 -8.82 -20.71
N SER A 279 1.65 -9.56 -21.71
CA SER A 279 0.26 -9.49 -22.17
C SER A 279 -0.63 -10.55 -21.54
N ALA A 280 -1.94 -10.33 -21.50
CA ALA A 280 -2.91 -11.35 -21.10
C ALA A 280 -2.82 -12.61 -21.96
N GLU A 281 -2.61 -12.44 -23.28
CA GLU A 281 -2.42 -13.56 -24.19
C GLU A 281 -1.17 -14.38 -23.89
N GLU A 282 -0.05 -13.70 -23.51
CA GLU A 282 1.18 -14.41 -23.11
C GLU A 282 0.91 -15.28 -21.87
N LEU A 283 0.12 -14.82 -20.90
CA LEU A 283 -0.25 -15.64 -19.74
C LEU A 283 -1.08 -16.86 -20.15
N ILE A 284 -2.05 -16.68 -21.05
CA ILE A 284 -2.87 -17.79 -21.57
C ILE A 284 -1.98 -18.84 -22.27
N GLN A 285 -1.04 -18.41 -23.11
CA GLN A 285 -0.12 -19.31 -23.79
C GLN A 285 0.83 -20.01 -22.82
N ALA A 286 1.36 -19.28 -21.83
CA ALA A 286 2.20 -19.86 -20.79
C ALA A 286 1.44 -20.91 -19.95
N GLN A 287 0.19 -20.64 -19.62
CA GLN A 287 -0.66 -21.59 -18.90
C GLN A 287 -0.95 -22.84 -19.73
N LYS A 288 -1.34 -22.67 -21.02
CA LYS A 288 -1.59 -23.80 -21.93
C LYS A 288 -0.34 -24.66 -22.15
N ALA A 289 0.83 -24.07 -22.09
CA ALA A 289 2.13 -24.75 -22.19
C ALA A 289 2.62 -25.36 -20.86
N GLY A 290 1.86 -25.20 -19.77
CA GLY A 290 2.28 -25.67 -18.43
C GLY A 290 3.45 -24.88 -17.83
N LYS A 291 3.70 -23.67 -18.31
CA LYS A 291 4.83 -22.82 -17.91
C LYS A 291 4.45 -21.71 -16.92
N LEU A 292 3.16 -21.39 -16.73
CA LEU A 292 2.69 -20.48 -15.70
C LEU A 292 2.58 -21.23 -14.37
N GLU A 293 3.62 -21.13 -13.56
CA GLU A 293 3.79 -21.91 -12.33
C GLU A 293 3.14 -21.26 -11.11
N GLU A 294 3.32 -19.94 -10.95
CA GLU A 294 2.75 -19.16 -9.84
C GLU A 294 2.30 -17.78 -10.32
N CYS A 295 1.35 -17.21 -9.58
CA CYS A 295 0.92 -15.82 -9.69
C CYS A 295 0.62 -15.27 -8.31
N PHE A 296 1.07 -14.05 -8.01
CA PHE A 296 0.78 -13.41 -6.74
C PHE A 296 0.83 -11.88 -6.81
N GLY A 297 -0.05 -11.22 -6.05
CA GLY A 297 0.00 -9.80 -5.79
C GLY A 297 0.95 -9.46 -4.65
N SER A 298 1.47 -8.24 -4.62
CA SER A 298 2.27 -7.72 -3.51
C SER A 298 1.83 -6.32 -3.08
N GLY A 299 1.70 -6.09 -1.78
CA GLY A 299 1.32 -4.79 -1.22
C GLY A 299 1.46 -4.75 0.30
N THR A 300 1.37 -3.55 0.89
CA THR A 300 1.56 -3.36 2.34
C THR A 300 0.53 -4.14 3.17
N ALA A 301 -0.72 -4.19 2.74
CA ALA A 301 -1.79 -4.82 3.52
C ALA A 301 -1.65 -6.34 3.56
N ALA A 302 -1.58 -6.99 2.39
CA ALA A 302 -1.53 -8.44 2.24
C ALA A 302 -0.11 -9.02 2.33
N VAL A 303 0.92 -8.21 2.14
CA VAL A 303 2.32 -8.59 1.90
C VAL A 303 2.45 -9.35 0.59
N ILE A 304 2.02 -10.60 0.54
CA ILE A 304 1.86 -11.45 -0.64
C ILE A 304 0.42 -11.97 -0.70
N SER A 305 -0.18 -11.94 -1.88
CA SER A 305 -1.54 -12.43 -2.14
C SER A 305 -1.47 -13.47 -3.27
N PRO A 306 -1.42 -14.78 -2.98
CA PRO A 306 -1.40 -15.80 -4.01
C PRO A 306 -2.65 -15.74 -4.89
N VAL A 307 -2.48 -16.00 -6.19
CA VAL A 307 -3.56 -16.05 -7.18
C VAL A 307 -3.64 -17.47 -7.73
N GLY A 308 -4.75 -18.15 -7.46
CA GLY A 308 -4.98 -19.52 -7.91
C GLY A 308 -5.85 -19.61 -9.16
N LYS A 309 -6.55 -18.52 -9.51
CA LYS A 309 -7.44 -18.48 -10.68
C LYS A 309 -7.40 -17.11 -11.34
N LEU A 310 -7.19 -17.07 -12.64
CA LEU A 310 -7.37 -15.89 -13.48
C LEU A 310 -8.47 -16.16 -14.51
N ARG A 311 -9.31 -15.16 -14.79
CA ARG A 311 -10.27 -15.20 -15.88
C ARG A 311 -10.04 -14.01 -16.80
N TYR A 312 -9.94 -14.28 -18.10
CA TYR A 312 -9.91 -13.27 -19.14
C TYR A 312 -10.92 -13.65 -20.21
N GLN A 313 -11.98 -12.88 -20.32
CA GLN A 313 -13.14 -13.19 -21.20
C GLN A 313 -13.66 -14.62 -20.91
N ASP A 314 -13.63 -15.52 -21.88
CA ASP A 314 -14.06 -16.91 -21.72
C ASP A 314 -12.95 -17.85 -21.25
N ASP A 315 -11.68 -17.42 -21.29
CA ASP A 315 -10.54 -18.23 -20.83
C ASP A 315 -10.42 -18.19 -19.30
N VAL A 316 -10.41 -19.38 -18.70
CA VAL A 316 -10.16 -19.56 -17.27
C VAL A 316 -8.83 -20.30 -17.08
N MET A 317 -7.90 -19.66 -16.39
CA MET A 317 -6.61 -20.20 -16.06
C MET A 317 -6.58 -20.63 -14.58
N ILE A 318 -6.35 -21.92 -14.32
CA ILE A 318 -6.07 -22.42 -12.98
C ILE A 318 -4.56 -22.49 -12.81
N ILE A 319 -4.05 -21.81 -11.78
CA ILE A 319 -2.61 -21.69 -11.54
C ILE A 319 -2.28 -22.56 -10.33
N ASN A 320 -1.21 -23.35 -10.42
CA ASN A 320 -0.72 -24.22 -9.36
C ASN A 320 -1.85 -25.03 -8.67
N ASN A 321 -2.78 -25.61 -9.44
CA ASN A 321 -3.95 -26.36 -8.92
C ASN A 321 -4.77 -25.59 -7.88
N ASN A 322 -4.78 -24.25 -7.96
CA ASN A 322 -5.39 -23.36 -6.95
C ASN A 322 -4.79 -23.52 -5.55
N GLU A 323 -3.51 -23.82 -5.46
CA GLU A 323 -2.73 -23.92 -4.22
C GLU A 323 -1.73 -22.77 -4.11
N ILE A 324 -1.20 -22.55 -2.91
CA ILE A 324 -0.15 -21.54 -2.68
C ILE A 324 1.14 -22.04 -3.32
N GLY A 325 1.77 -21.20 -4.15
CA GLY A 325 3.06 -21.50 -4.73
C GLY A 325 4.21 -21.44 -3.72
N GLU A 326 5.27 -22.21 -3.97
CA GLU A 326 6.46 -22.28 -3.12
C GLU A 326 7.13 -20.91 -2.97
N VAL A 327 7.26 -20.16 -4.07
CA VAL A 327 7.90 -18.83 -4.06
C VAL A 327 7.01 -17.84 -3.30
N SER A 328 5.70 -17.87 -3.53
CA SER A 328 4.73 -17.02 -2.83
C SER A 328 4.79 -17.24 -1.32
N GLN A 329 4.81 -18.50 -0.87
CA GLN A 329 4.93 -18.83 0.56
C GLN A 329 6.26 -18.38 1.13
N LYS A 330 7.36 -18.68 0.46
CA LYS A 330 8.70 -18.32 0.92
C LYS A 330 8.90 -16.80 1.04
N LEU A 331 8.39 -16.04 0.08
CA LEU A 331 8.42 -14.57 0.12
C LEU A 331 7.58 -14.02 1.28
N TYR A 332 6.37 -14.56 1.46
CA TYR A 332 5.51 -14.17 2.59
C TYR A 332 6.21 -14.42 3.93
N ASP A 333 6.72 -15.62 4.15
CA ASP A 333 7.39 -16.00 5.40
C ASP A 333 8.64 -15.15 5.66
N THR A 334 9.43 -14.88 4.60
CA THR A 334 10.65 -14.07 4.72
C THR A 334 10.33 -12.62 5.05
N ILE A 335 9.43 -11.97 4.30
CA ILE A 335 9.09 -10.56 4.52
C ILE A 335 8.45 -10.38 5.88
N THR A 336 7.46 -11.20 6.22
CA THR A 336 6.81 -11.12 7.54
C THR A 336 7.78 -11.47 8.66
N GLY A 337 8.64 -12.46 8.45
CA GLY A 337 9.69 -12.82 9.41
C GLY A 337 10.63 -11.65 9.74
N ILE A 338 11.06 -10.88 8.72
CA ILE A 338 11.86 -9.67 8.90
C ILE A 338 11.04 -8.58 9.62
N GLN A 339 9.80 -8.35 9.20
CA GLN A 339 8.91 -7.33 9.77
C GLN A 339 8.68 -7.53 11.27
N TRP A 340 8.45 -8.76 11.73
CA TRP A 340 8.28 -9.09 13.15
C TRP A 340 9.60 -9.39 13.89
N GLY A 341 10.77 -9.30 13.22
CA GLY A 341 12.05 -9.61 13.82
C GLY A 341 12.22 -11.09 14.18
N LYS A 342 11.50 -11.99 13.51
CA LYS A 342 11.65 -13.45 13.60
C LYS A 342 12.82 -13.95 12.76
N ILE A 343 13.18 -13.21 11.71
CA ILE A 343 14.31 -13.41 10.80
C ILE A 343 15.20 -12.19 10.90
N GLU A 344 16.53 -12.40 10.88
CA GLU A 344 17.52 -11.33 10.87
C GLU A 344 17.35 -10.45 9.62
N ASP A 345 17.37 -9.14 9.81
CA ASP A 345 17.27 -8.17 8.74
C ASP A 345 18.67 -7.84 8.18
N ASP A 346 19.16 -8.69 7.32
CA ASP A 346 20.44 -8.49 6.62
C ASP A 346 20.35 -7.53 5.42
N MET A 347 19.13 -7.01 5.14
CA MET A 347 18.88 -6.02 4.10
C MET A 347 18.83 -4.59 4.65
N GLY A 348 18.81 -4.41 5.98
CA GLY A 348 18.68 -3.11 6.62
C GLY A 348 17.35 -2.40 6.37
N TRP A 349 16.25 -3.16 6.26
CA TRP A 349 14.93 -2.65 5.92
C TRP A 349 14.11 -2.19 7.11
N THR A 350 14.45 -2.68 8.30
CA THR A 350 13.69 -2.35 9.51
C THR A 350 14.27 -1.14 10.24
N VAL A 351 13.38 -0.29 10.74
CA VAL A 351 13.71 0.87 11.57
C VAL A 351 13.02 0.71 12.91
N GLU A 352 13.80 0.70 14.01
CA GLU A 352 13.27 0.59 15.36
C GLU A 352 12.64 1.91 15.80
N VAL A 353 11.45 1.84 16.39
CA VAL A 353 10.78 2.94 17.09
C VAL A 353 11.29 2.94 18.55
N LYS A 354 12.04 3.95 18.90
CA LYS A 354 12.64 4.10 20.26
C LYS A 354 11.92 5.15 21.07
#